data_0be71db79761452005188e7902be4ad8
#
_entry.id   0be71db79761452005188e7902be4ad8
#
_cell.length_a   1.000
_cell.length_b   1.000
_cell.length_c   1.000
_cell.angle_alpha   90.00
_cell.angle_beta   90.00
_cell.angle_gamma   90.00
#
_symmetry.space_group_name_H-M   'P 1'
#
loop_
_entity.id
_entity.type
_entity.pdbx_description
1 polymer ?
#
loop_
_entity_poly.entity_id
_entity_poly.type
_entity_poly.pdbx_seq_one_letter_code
_entity_poly.pdbx_strand_id
1 'polypeptide(L)'
;MSAEVLRAISIFFLSATKLLWAPGTAVASGLTFWETIFITSTGGMAGILFFYYFGHMIFVAFDNWKAKRRKKVVQKKVFTRKNRMVVNVKAKFGIIGLTFLTPCIFSIPIGCVIAAKFYFDNRLTLPLLLIFTVVWSFILSIFSFYVKQMLFS
;
A
#
# COMPACT_ATOMS: atom_id res chain seq x y z
N MET A 1 23.11 19.98 -1.90
CA MET A 1 21.72 19.51 -2.01
C MET A 1 20.89 20.45 -1.16
N SER A 2 19.92 21.15 -1.74
CA SER A 2 19.09 22.08 -0.99
C SER A 2 18.24 21.31 0.05
N ALA A 3 17.99 21.88 1.22
CA ALA A 3 17.19 21.27 2.28
C ALA A 3 15.78 20.87 1.78
N GLU A 4 15.27 21.55 0.77
CA GLU A 4 13.99 21.24 0.12
C GLU A 4 13.99 19.89 -0.61
N VAL A 5 15.06 19.58 -1.33
CA VAL A 5 15.20 18.27 -2.03
C VAL A 5 15.26 17.14 -1.00
N LEU A 6 15.96 17.33 0.11
CA LEU A 6 16.04 16.33 1.17
C LEU A 6 14.67 16.09 1.83
N ARG A 7 13.89 17.15 2.07
CA ARG A 7 12.52 17.05 2.59
C ARG A 7 11.61 16.29 1.61
N ALA A 8 11.64 16.65 0.32
CA ALA A 8 10.85 16.00 -0.70
C ALA A 8 11.16 14.49 -0.80
N ILE A 9 12.44 14.11 -0.77
CA ILE A 9 12.88 12.72 -0.77
C ILE A 9 12.37 11.97 0.47
N SER A 10 12.49 12.57 1.64
CA SER A 10 12.03 11.95 2.90
C SER A 10 10.51 11.70 2.88
N ILE A 11 9.74 12.66 2.40
CA ILE A 11 8.28 12.54 2.27
C ILE A 11 7.90 11.49 1.22
N PHE A 12 8.65 11.40 0.12
CA PHE A 12 8.46 10.39 -0.90
C PHE A 12 8.62 8.96 -0.34
N PHE A 13 9.69 8.71 0.42
CA PHE A 13 9.91 7.41 1.08
C PHE A 13 8.87 7.14 2.18
N LEU A 14 8.48 8.16 2.92
CA LEU A 14 7.42 8.03 3.92
C LEU A 14 6.09 7.66 3.27
N SER A 15 5.74 8.27 2.14
CA SER A 15 4.51 7.97 1.41
C SER A 15 4.52 6.57 0.80
N ALA A 16 5.68 6.07 0.39
CA ALA A 16 5.83 4.70 -0.11
C ALA A 16 5.52 3.63 0.96
N THR A 17 5.64 3.98 2.23
CA THR A 17 5.41 3.04 3.35
C THR A 17 4.15 3.35 4.14
N LYS A 18 3.94 4.61 4.50
CA LYS A 18 2.84 5.09 5.36
C LYS A 18 2.16 6.32 4.76
N LEU A 19 1.35 6.12 3.74
CA LEU A 19 0.65 7.19 3.04
C LEU A 19 -0.18 8.07 3.98
N LEU A 20 -0.76 7.50 5.05
CA LEU A 20 -1.60 8.23 6.01
C LEU A 20 -0.87 9.43 6.67
N TRP A 21 0.41 9.28 6.96
CA TRP A 21 1.21 10.30 7.65
C TRP A 21 1.93 11.26 6.70
N ALA A 22 2.13 10.85 5.44
CA ALA A 22 2.93 11.59 4.48
C ALA A 22 2.39 13.00 4.18
N PRO A 23 1.07 13.22 3.94
CA PRO A 23 0.56 14.58 3.71
C PRO A 23 0.69 15.49 4.93
N GLY A 24 0.50 14.95 6.15
CA GLY A 24 0.69 15.71 7.39
C GLY A 24 2.12 16.22 7.55
N THR A 25 3.12 15.37 7.30
CA THR A 25 4.53 15.76 7.36
C THR A 25 4.92 16.72 6.23
N ALA A 26 4.33 16.58 5.05
CA ALA A 26 4.55 17.49 3.93
C ALA A 26 4.05 18.89 4.25
N VAL A 27 2.85 19.01 4.81
CA VAL A 27 2.25 20.28 5.23
C VAL A 27 3.03 20.90 6.38
N ALA A 28 3.49 20.12 7.36
CA ALA A 28 4.34 20.59 8.45
C ALA A 28 5.71 21.08 7.96
N SER A 29 6.22 20.50 6.87
CA SER A 29 7.47 20.89 6.23
C SER A 29 7.36 22.16 5.36
N GLY A 30 6.16 22.73 5.21
CA GLY A 30 5.93 23.96 4.46
C GLY A 30 5.73 23.77 2.96
N LEU A 31 5.50 22.54 2.48
CA LEU A 31 5.18 22.27 1.09
C LEU A 31 3.82 22.84 0.70
N THR A 32 3.70 23.25 -0.55
CA THR A 32 2.43 23.71 -1.11
C THR A 32 1.45 22.51 -1.31
N PHE A 33 0.18 22.82 -1.46
CA PHE A 33 -0.86 21.81 -1.65
C PHE A 33 -0.57 20.90 -2.86
N TRP A 34 -0.22 21.47 -3.99
CA TRP A 34 0.09 20.73 -5.20
C TRP A 34 1.35 19.86 -5.08
N GLU A 35 2.41 20.42 -4.50
CA GLU A 35 3.64 19.65 -4.24
C GLU A 35 3.38 18.46 -3.32
N THR A 36 2.58 18.65 -2.28
CA THR A 36 2.19 17.58 -1.36
C THR A 36 1.50 16.44 -2.11
N ILE A 37 0.50 16.75 -2.95
CA ILE A 37 -0.22 15.73 -3.74
C ILE A 37 0.72 15.01 -4.70
N PHE A 38 1.55 15.73 -5.45
CA PHE A 38 2.46 15.12 -6.41
C PHE A 38 3.47 14.19 -5.75
N ILE A 39 4.13 14.65 -4.68
CA ILE A 39 5.14 13.86 -3.98
C ILE A 39 4.52 12.64 -3.29
N THR A 40 3.39 12.80 -2.62
CA THR A 40 2.74 11.70 -1.91
C THR A 40 2.10 10.69 -2.86
N SER A 41 1.51 11.13 -3.97
CA SER A 41 0.97 10.23 -5.00
C SER A 41 2.07 9.43 -5.69
N THR A 42 3.12 10.10 -6.15
CA THR A 42 4.24 9.43 -6.85
C THR A 42 5.00 8.49 -5.92
N GLY A 43 5.24 8.89 -4.68
CA GLY A 43 5.86 8.03 -3.67
C GLY A 43 4.99 6.82 -3.32
N GLY A 44 3.69 7.02 -3.14
CA GLY A 44 2.73 5.94 -2.90
C GLY A 44 2.65 4.96 -4.08
N MET A 45 2.61 5.46 -5.31
CA MET A 45 2.61 4.62 -6.53
C MET A 45 3.92 3.81 -6.66
N ALA A 46 5.07 4.44 -6.45
CA ALA A 46 6.36 3.75 -6.45
C ALA A 46 6.42 2.67 -5.37
N GLY A 47 5.92 2.96 -4.17
CA GLY A 47 5.80 1.99 -3.08
C GLY A 47 4.92 0.79 -3.46
N ILE A 48 3.76 1.03 -4.07
CA ILE A 48 2.87 -0.05 -4.54
C ILE A 48 3.56 -0.94 -5.55
N LEU A 49 4.17 -0.37 -6.58
CA LEU A 49 4.88 -1.13 -7.61
C LEU A 49 5.99 -1.98 -6.98
N PHE A 50 6.81 -1.38 -6.12
CA PHE A 50 7.88 -2.08 -5.44
C PHE A 50 7.37 -3.23 -4.57
N PHE A 51 6.45 -2.98 -3.63
CA PHE A 51 5.97 -3.99 -2.69
C PHE A 51 5.06 -5.03 -3.33
N TYR A 52 4.34 -4.70 -4.39
CA TYR A 52 3.50 -5.65 -5.11
C TYR A 52 4.33 -6.70 -5.85
N TYR A 53 5.32 -6.27 -6.63
CA TYR A 53 6.19 -7.18 -7.37
C TYR A 53 7.17 -7.91 -6.43
N PHE A 54 7.75 -7.20 -5.48
CA PHE A 54 8.65 -7.79 -4.50
C PHE A 54 7.94 -8.79 -3.59
N GLY A 55 6.72 -8.47 -3.15
CA GLY A 55 5.86 -9.38 -2.39
C GLY A 55 5.56 -10.66 -3.15
N HIS A 56 5.20 -10.57 -4.43
CA HIS A 56 4.98 -11.73 -5.27
C HIS A 56 6.24 -12.60 -5.40
N MET A 57 7.39 -12.00 -5.66
CA MET A 57 8.67 -12.68 -5.78
C MET A 57 9.04 -13.45 -4.49
N ILE A 58 8.83 -12.85 -3.33
CA ILE A 58 9.06 -13.51 -2.03
C ILE A 58 8.12 -14.72 -1.86
N PHE A 59 6.84 -14.59 -2.22
CA PHE A 59 5.90 -15.71 -2.09
C PHE A 59 6.26 -16.87 -3.02
N VAL A 60 6.61 -16.60 -4.26
CA VAL A 60 7.06 -17.62 -5.22
C VAL A 60 8.34 -18.31 -4.72
N ALA A 61 9.31 -17.55 -4.24
CA ALA A 61 10.54 -18.10 -3.67
C ALA A 61 10.26 -18.97 -2.43
N PHE A 62 9.36 -18.51 -1.55
CA PHE A 62 8.99 -19.24 -0.34
C PHE A 62 8.20 -20.53 -0.64
N ASP A 63 7.30 -20.50 -1.59
CA ASP A 63 6.54 -21.69 -2.01
C ASP A 63 7.47 -22.70 -2.70
N ASN A 64 8.41 -22.25 -3.52
CA ASN A 64 9.41 -23.10 -4.15
C ASN A 64 10.36 -23.72 -3.12
N TRP A 65 10.80 -22.96 -2.12
CA TRP A 65 11.63 -23.45 -1.03
C TRP A 65 10.88 -24.47 -0.17
N LYS A 66 9.61 -24.24 0.10
CA LYS A 66 8.74 -25.13 0.84
C LYS A 66 8.42 -26.41 0.06
N ALA A 67 8.27 -26.33 -1.26
CA ALA A 67 8.09 -27.48 -2.15
C ALA A 67 9.35 -28.37 -2.17
N LYS A 68 10.55 -27.77 -2.22
CA LYS A 68 11.83 -28.51 -2.15
C LYS A 68 12.06 -29.25 -0.82
N ARG A 69 11.55 -28.71 0.30
CA ARG A 69 11.65 -29.37 1.62
C ARG A 69 10.56 -30.41 1.88
N ARG A 70 9.45 -30.39 1.14
CA ARG A 70 8.35 -31.34 1.31
C ARG A 70 8.46 -32.49 0.30
N LYS A 71 9.31 -33.46 0.59
CA LYS A 71 9.33 -34.77 -0.09
C LYS A 71 8.16 -35.70 0.32
N LYS A 72 7.12 -35.24 1.00
CA LYS A 72 5.91 -36.02 1.29
C LYS A 72 4.68 -35.20 0.96
N VAL A 73 3.93 -35.75 0.02
CA VAL A 73 2.57 -35.34 -0.33
C VAL A 73 1.70 -35.52 0.91
N VAL A 74 1.55 -34.46 1.68
CA VAL A 74 0.47 -34.39 2.66
C VAL A 74 -0.67 -33.66 1.95
N GLN A 75 -1.76 -34.40 1.71
CA GLN A 75 -3.02 -33.83 1.24
C GLN A 75 -3.31 -32.58 2.07
N LYS A 76 -3.24 -31.42 1.42
CA LYS A 76 -3.54 -30.13 2.04
C LYS A 76 -4.99 -30.20 2.49
N LYS A 77 -5.22 -30.30 3.81
CA LYS A 77 -6.56 -30.08 4.38
C LYS A 77 -7.06 -28.74 3.89
N VAL A 78 -8.03 -28.75 2.99
CA VAL A 78 -8.58 -27.59 2.26
C VAL A 78 -9.23 -26.59 3.24
N PHE A 79 -9.50 -26.99 4.48
CA PHE A 79 -10.17 -26.19 5.49
C PHE A 79 -9.30 -25.93 6.74
N THR A 80 -8.26 -25.11 6.59
CA THR A 80 -7.55 -24.55 7.76
C THR A 80 -8.21 -23.20 8.14
N ARG A 81 -8.24 -22.85 9.45
CA ARG A 81 -8.77 -21.56 9.94
C ARG A 81 -8.19 -20.36 9.17
N LYS A 82 -6.94 -20.42 8.75
CA LYS A 82 -6.29 -19.41 7.89
C LYS A 82 -6.93 -19.32 6.50
N ASN A 83 -7.30 -20.43 5.89
CA ASN A 83 -7.99 -20.42 4.58
C ASN A 83 -9.41 -19.86 4.69
N ARG A 84 -10.11 -20.09 5.80
CA ARG A 84 -11.43 -19.51 6.07
C ARG A 84 -11.38 -18.00 6.22
N MET A 85 -10.36 -17.46 6.89
CA MET A 85 -10.15 -16.03 7.03
C MET A 85 -9.86 -15.37 5.68
N VAL A 86 -9.07 -16.03 4.85
CA VAL A 86 -8.75 -15.61 3.47
C VAL A 86 -9.98 -15.61 2.57
N VAL A 87 -10.78 -16.67 2.63
CA VAL A 87 -12.03 -16.78 1.87
C VAL A 87 -13.06 -15.75 2.33
N ASN A 88 -13.13 -15.48 3.63
CA ASN A 88 -14.03 -14.46 4.18
C ASN A 88 -13.62 -13.03 3.78
N VAL A 89 -12.32 -12.71 3.77
CA VAL A 89 -11.82 -11.42 3.27
C VAL A 89 -12.10 -11.29 1.78
N LYS A 90 -11.89 -12.36 1.01
CA LYS A 90 -12.19 -12.42 -0.42
C LYS A 90 -13.68 -12.29 -0.71
N ALA A 91 -14.54 -12.88 0.12
CA ALA A 91 -15.99 -12.86 -0.06
C ALA A 91 -16.65 -11.57 0.43
N LYS A 92 -16.17 -10.97 1.55
CA LYS A 92 -16.78 -9.78 2.15
C LYS A 92 -16.30 -8.46 1.56
N PHE A 93 -15.01 -8.36 1.24
CA PHE A 93 -14.43 -7.11 0.78
C PHE A 93 -14.14 -7.09 -0.73
N GLY A 94 -14.02 -8.25 -1.36
CA GLY A 94 -13.63 -8.33 -2.76
C GLY A 94 -12.30 -7.63 -3.05
N ILE A 95 -11.97 -7.52 -4.32
CA ILE A 95 -10.76 -6.82 -4.77
C ILE A 95 -10.83 -5.31 -4.51
N ILE A 96 -12.02 -4.72 -4.69
CA ILE A 96 -12.25 -3.29 -4.52
C ILE A 96 -12.10 -2.87 -3.06
N GLY A 97 -12.68 -3.62 -2.13
CA GLY A 97 -12.57 -3.33 -0.70
C GLY A 97 -11.13 -3.45 -0.20
N LEU A 98 -10.40 -4.48 -0.63
CA LEU A 98 -8.99 -4.64 -0.26
C LEU A 98 -8.14 -3.48 -0.79
N THR A 99 -8.27 -3.13 -2.06
CA THR A 99 -7.50 -2.05 -2.70
C THR A 99 -7.84 -0.68 -2.14
N PHE A 100 -9.10 -0.44 -1.76
CA PHE A 100 -9.54 0.79 -1.11
C PHE A 100 -8.97 0.93 0.32
N LEU A 101 -8.98 -0.16 1.12
CA LEU A 101 -8.49 -0.12 2.50
C LEU A 101 -6.96 -0.14 2.60
N THR A 102 -6.26 -0.62 1.57
CA THR A 102 -4.80 -0.79 1.58
C THR A 102 -4.05 0.49 1.94
N PRO A 103 -4.27 1.64 1.28
CA PRO A 103 -3.50 2.84 1.56
C PRO A 103 -3.78 3.43 2.95
N CYS A 104 -4.97 3.23 3.47
CA CYS A 104 -5.44 3.87 4.71
C CYS A 104 -5.18 3.00 5.95
N ILE A 105 -5.64 1.74 5.94
CA ILE A 105 -5.66 0.89 7.14
C ILE A 105 -4.43 -0.02 7.21
N PHE A 106 -4.05 -0.64 6.09
CA PHE A 106 -3.05 -1.71 6.10
C PHE A 106 -1.61 -1.26 5.90
N SER A 107 -1.30 -0.01 5.73
CA SER A 107 -0.05 0.47 5.14
C SER A 107 0.27 -0.19 3.77
N ILE A 108 0.92 0.56 2.89
CA ILE A 108 1.16 0.11 1.50
C ILE A 108 1.88 -1.24 1.43
N PRO A 109 2.97 -1.52 2.20
CA PRO A 109 3.65 -2.80 2.12
C PRO A 109 2.76 -4.01 2.46
N ILE A 110 1.99 -3.92 3.54
CA ILE A 110 1.14 -5.04 4.01
C ILE A 110 0.00 -5.28 3.03
N GLY A 111 -0.67 -4.23 2.58
CA GLY A 111 -1.77 -4.34 1.63
C GLY A 111 -1.32 -4.89 0.28
N CYS A 112 -0.18 -4.43 -0.23
CA CYS A 112 0.40 -4.94 -1.49
C CYS A 112 0.80 -6.41 -1.39
N VAL A 113 1.38 -6.84 -0.26
CA VAL A 113 1.73 -8.24 -0.01
C VAL A 113 0.48 -9.12 0.04
N ILE A 114 -0.60 -8.66 0.67
CA ILE A 114 -1.89 -9.38 0.69
C ILE A 114 -2.48 -9.42 -0.72
N ALA A 115 -2.49 -8.30 -1.44
CA ALA A 115 -2.99 -8.23 -2.81
C ALA A 115 -2.18 -9.14 -3.76
N ALA A 116 -0.86 -9.13 -3.66
CA ALA A 116 0.03 -9.99 -4.43
C ALA A 116 -0.20 -11.49 -4.14
N LYS A 117 -0.54 -11.84 -2.90
CA LYS A 117 -0.80 -13.23 -2.55
C LYS A 117 -2.12 -13.77 -3.09
N PHE A 118 -3.17 -12.95 -3.12
CA PHE A 118 -4.54 -13.41 -3.37
C PHE A 118 -5.11 -12.97 -4.70
N TYR A 119 -4.60 -11.90 -5.28
CA TYR A 119 -5.14 -11.25 -6.45
C TYR A 119 -4.08 -10.93 -7.51
N PHE A 120 -2.90 -11.56 -7.45
CA PHE A 120 -1.83 -11.30 -8.43
C PHE A 120 -2.26 -11.59 -9.86
N ASP A 121 -3.02 -12.68 -10.06
CA ASP A 121 -3.50 -13.09 -11.38
C ASP A 121 -4.61 -12.18 -11.95
N ASN A 122 -5.17 -11.30 -11.11
CA ASN A 122 -6.22 -10.40 -11.56
C ASN A 122 -5.61 -9.09 -12.08
N ARG A 123 -5.78 -8.84 -13.37
CA ARG A 123 -5.25 -7.65 -14.06
C ARG A 123 -5.76 -6.32 -13.50
N LEU A 124 -6.87 -6.33 -12.78
CA LEU A 124 -7.47 -5.12 -12.18
C LEU A 124 -6.84 -4.75 -10.82
N THR A 125 -6.10 -5.64 -10.18
CA THR A 125 -5.55 -5.39 -8.82
C THR A 125 -4.59 -4.22 -8.80
N LEU A 126 -3.61 -4.23 -9.70
CA LEU A 126 -2.59 -3.18 -9.76
C LEU A 126 -3.18 -1.80 -10.10
N PRO A 127 -3.97 -1.64 -11.18
CA PRO A 127 -4.55 -0.33 -11.49
C PRO A 127 -5.49 0.18 -10.40
N LEU A 128 -6.27 -0.68 -9.75
CA LEU A 128 -7.11 -0.28 -8.63
C LEU A 128 -6.29 0.21 -7.43
N LEU A 129 -5.19 -0.47 -7.08
CA LEU A 129 -4.28 -0.01 -6.02
C LEU A 129 -3.72 1.37 -6.33
N LEU A 130 -3.28 1.61 -7.57
CA LEU A 130 -2.73 2.90 -8.00
C LEU A 130 -3.79 4.01 -7.94
N ILE A 131 -4.98 3.77 -8.47
CA ILE A 131 -6.08 4.74 -8.49
C ILE A 131 -6.48 5.11 -7.05
N PHE A 132 -6.71 4.12 -6.18
CA PHE A 132 -7.09 4.40 -4.80
C PHE A 132 -5.99 5.11 -4.01
N THR A 133 -4.72 4.86 -4.32
CA THR A 133 -3.62 5.60 -3.68
C THR A 133 -3.64 7.08 -4.05
N VAL A 134 -3.89 7.41 -5.31
CA VAL A 134 -4.03 8.82 -5.75
C VAL A 134 -5.25 9.46 -5.08
N VAL A 135 -6.39 8.78 -5.04
CA VAL A 135 -7.60 9.27 -4.38
C VAL A 135 -7.36 9.53 -2.90
N TRP A 136 -6.74 8.58 -2.18
CA TRP A 136 -6.40 8.75 -0.77
C TRP A 136 -5.38 9.85 -0.53
N SER A 137 -4.37 9.97 -1.40
CA SER A 137 -3.39 11.06 -1.33
C SER A 137 -4.08 12.42 -1.41
N PHE A 138 -5.04 12.56 -2.31
CA PHE A 138 -5.83 13.79 -2.47
C PHE A 138 -6.68 14.09 -1.22
N ILE A 139 -7.44 13.10 -0.73
CA ILE A 139 -8.29 13.23 0.46
C ILE A 139 -7.45 13.59 1.70
N LEU A 140 -6.35 12.90 1.92
CA LEU A 140 -5.48 13.13 3.07
C LEU A 140 -4.76 14.48 3.00
N SER A 141 -4.40 14.94 1.80
CA SER A 141 -3.82 16.27 1.60
C SER A 141 -4.83 17.37 1.95
N ILE A 142 -6.07 17.29 1.47
CA ILE A 142 -7.12 18.25 1.84
C ILE A 142 -7.30 18.26 3.37
N PHE A 143 -7.43 17.10 3.99
CA PHE A 143 -7.60 17.00 5.43
C PHE A 143 -6.43 17.61 6.20
N SER A 144 -5.19 17.34 5.78
CA SER A 144 -3.98 17.89 6.42
C SER A 144 -3.89 19.41 6.32
N PHE A 145 -4.25 19.98 5.17
CA PHE A 145 -4.30 21.44 5.00
C PHE A 145 -5.40 22.09 5.83
N TYR A 146 -6.57 21.45 5.91
CA TYR A 146 -7.67 21.93 6.74
C TYR A 146 -7.31 21.94 8.22
N VAL A 147 -6.69 20.88 8.72
CA VAL A 147 -6.20 20.80 10.11
C VAL A 147 -5.15 21.87 10.39
N LYS A 148 -4.21 22.09 9.45
CA LYS A 148 -3.22 23.18 9.60
C LYS A 148 -3.90 24.54 9.75
N GLN A 149 -4.89 24.83 8.93
CA GLN A 149 -5.61 26.10 8.99
C GLN A 149 -6.33 26.28 10.33
N MET A 150 -6.95 25.21 10.86
CA MET A 150 -7.62 25.26 12.17
C MET A 150 -6.65 25.47 13.35
N LEU A 151 -5.42 24.91 13.26
CA LEU A 151 -4.45 25.01 14.36
C LEU A 151 -3.69 26.35 14.38
N PHE A 152 -3.62 27.02 13.25
CA PHE A 152 -2.83 28.27 13.10
C PHE A 152 -3.69 29.49 12.74
N SER A 153 -5.00 29.38 12.78
CA SER A 153 -5.97 30.48 12.73
C SER A 153 -6.34 30.91 14.15
#